data_0f6e4754f246461fdc482dbbe51ef718
#
_entry.id   0f6e4754f246461fdc482dbbe51ef718
#
_cell.length_a   1.000
_cell.length_b   1.000
_cell.length_c   1.000
_cell.angle_alpha   90.00
_cell.angle_beta   90.00
_cell.angle_gamma   90.00
#
_symmetry.space_group_name_H-M   'P 1'
#
loop_
_entity.id
_entity.type
_entity.pdbx_description
1 polymer ?
#
loop_
_entity_poly.entity_id
_entity_poly.type
_entity_poly.pdbx_seq_one_letter_code
_entity_poly.pdbx_strand_id
1 'polypeptide(L)'
;KLGLEVDETMGVGKLIDEIFGEKCEHHYVQPTFITDYPKEMSPLTKEHRDNPALTERFELMVNGKELANAYSELNDPIDQRERFEDQLKLSEKGDDEAMFIDQDFLRALEYGMPPTSGIGIGIDRLVMLMTNNASIQEVLFFPQMRPEKKPLQLSDNEKVIFDILKSEKKMQLDALKNKADLSNKAWDKGI
;
A
#
# COMPACT_ATOMS: atom_id res chain seq x y z
N LYS A 1 0.19 24.96 -0.48
CA LYS A 1 0.33 24.66 0.97
C LYS A 1 -0.92 23.89 1.40
N LEU A 2 -1.00 22.66 0.92
CA LEU A 2 -2.19 21.81 1.03
C LEU A 2 -2.19 20.99 2.34
N GLY A 3 -1.10 21.05 3.13
CA GLY A 3 -0.97 20.28 4.37
C GLY A 3 -0.71 18.79 4.14
N LEU A 4 -0.15 18.44 2.99
CA LEU A 4 0.24 17.08 2.65
C LEU A 4 1.64 16.80 3.17
N GLU A 5 1.88 15.57 3.61
CA GLU A 5 3.23 15.06 3.86
C GLU A 5 3.88 14.73 2.52
N VAL A 6 4.95 15.42 2.18
CA VAL A 6 5.66 15.25 0.91
C VAL A 6 7.09 14.84 1.21
N ASP A 7 7.54 13.78 0.56
CA ASP A 7 8.91 13.30 0.59
C ASP A 7 9.66 13.74 -0.67
N GLU A 8 10.96 14.01 -0.54
CA GLU A 8 11.83 14.42 -1.67
C GLU A 8 12.03 13.29 -2.71
N THR A 9 11.66 12.05 -2.37
CA THR A 9 11.73 10.90 -3.28
C THR A 9 10.52 10.79 -4.20
N MET A 10 9.42 11.47 -3.90
CA MET A 10 8.19 11.43 -4.68
C MET A 10 8.35 12.04 -6.07
N GLY A 11 8.09 11.25 -7.13
CA GLY A 11 7.95 11.73 -8.49
C GLY A 11 6.67 12.55 -8.70
N VAL A 12 6.55 13.19 -9.85
CA VAL A 12 5.40 14.05 -10.20
C VAL A 12 4.10 13.25 -10.17
N GLY A 13 4.11 12.01 -10.69
CA GLY A 13 2.94 11.12 -10.68
C GLY A 13 2.43 10.87 -9.25
N LYS A 14 3.31 10.47 -8.34
CA LYS A 14 2.95 10.21 -6.94
C LYS A 14 2.43 11.45 -6.22
N LEU A 15 2.99 12.63 -6.50
CA LEU A 15 2.49 13.90 -5.95
C LEU A 15 1.08 14.23 -6.44
N ILE A 16 0.77 13.95 -7.70
CA ILE A 16 -0.59 14.12 -8.25
C ILE A 16 -1.56 13.18 -7.55
N ASP A 17 -1.17 11.94 -7.35
CA ASP A 17 -1.98 10.92 -6.68
C ASP A 17 -2.29 11.30 -5.23
N GLU A 18 -1.28 11.70 -4.46
CA GLU A 18 -1.45 12.17 -3.08
C GLU A 18 -2.39 13.38 -2.99
N ILE A 19 -2.25 14.34 -3.91
CA ILE A 19 -3.14 15.51 -3.97
C ILE A 19 -4.56 15.06 -4.29
N PHE A 20 -4.73 14.18 -5.27
CA PHE A 20 -6.03 13.69 -5.69
C PHE A 20 -6.72 12.90 -4.56
N GLY A 21 -6.03 11.93 -3.96
CA GLY A 21 -6.57 11.12 -2.86
C GLY A 21 -7.02 11.97 -1.68
N GLU A 22 -6.17 12.87 -1.22
CA GLU A 22 -6.44 13.67 -0.03
C GLU A 22 -7.44 14.83 -0.24
N LYS A 23 -7.49 15.40 -1.44
CA LYS A 23 -8.25 16.64 -1.68
C LYS A 23 -9.43 16.52 -2.63
N CYS A 24 -9.45 15.50 -3.47
CA CYS A 24 -10.44 15.40 -4.55
C CYS A 24 -11.33 14.16 -4.44
N GLU A 25 -10.78 13.00 -4.11
CA GLU A 25 -11.44 11.70 -4.18
C GLU A 25 -12.79 11.67 -3.45
N HIS A 26 -12.83 12.18 -2.23
CA HIS A 26 -14.02 12.21 -1.39
C HIS A 26 -15.18 13.08 -1.93
N HIS A 27 -14.94 13.92 -2.93
CA HIS A 27 -15.98 14.73 -3.58
C HIS A 27 -16.77 13.95 -4.63
N TYR A 28 -16.26 12.84 -5.15
CA TYR A 28 -16.91 12.04 -6.18
C TYR A 28 -17.93 11.07 -5.60
N VAL A 29 -19.05 11.60 -5.10
CA VAL A 29 -20.15 10.80 -4.54
C VAL A 29 -20.94 10.09 -5.66
N GLN A 30 -21.27 10.81 -6.72
CA GLN A 30 -21.92 10.25 -7.90
C GLN A 30 -20.93 9.47 -8.76
N PRO A 31 -21.37 8.44 -9.49
CA PRO A 31 -20.51 7.71 -10.42
C PRO A 31 -19.82 8.67 -11.39
N THR A 32 -18.48 8.71 -11.31
CA THR A 32 -17.65 9.64 -12.10
C THR A 32 -16.45 8.89 -12.65
N PHE A 33 -16.20 9.03 -13.94
CA PHE A 33 -14.99 8.52 -14.57
C PHE A 33 -13.89 9.58 -14.48
N ILE A 34 -12.75 9.20 -13.90
CA ILE A 34 -11.51 9.97 -13.96
C ILE A 34 -10.65 9.35 -15.05
N THR A 35 -10.26 10.12 -16.04
CA THR A 35 -9.57 9.64 -17.25
C THR A 35 -8.17 10.23 -17.41
N ASP A 36 -7.38 9.62 -18.28
CA ASP A 36 -6.12 10.19 -18.77
C ASP A 36 -5.06 10.36 -17.66
N TYR A 37 -4.74 9.24 -17.02
CA TYR A 37 -3.74 9.20 -15.95
C TYR A 37 -2.32 9.45 -16.45
N PRO A 38 -1.45 10.07 -15.64
CA PRO A 38 -0.05 10.25 -15.97
C PRO A 38 0.65 8.92 -16.26
N LYS A 39 1.53 8.94 -17.27
CA LYS A 39 2.29 7.75 -17.70
C LYS A 39 3.13 7.15 -16.58
N GLU A 40 3.71 7.98 -15.71
CA GLU A 40 4.54 7.55 -14.57
C GLU A 40 3.79 6.66 -13.57
N MET A 41 2.47 6.89 -13.43
CA MET A 41 1.60 6.15 -12.49
C MET A 41 1.00 4.89 -13.09
N SER A 42 1.25 4.61 -14.35
CA SER A 42 0.52 3.57 -15.10
C SER A 42 1.48 2.71 -15.92
N PRO A 43 2.36 1.92 -15.27
CA PRO A 43 3.44 1.19 -15.95
C PRO A 43 2.95 0.09 -16.89
N LEU A 44 1.72 -0.41 -16.72
CA LEU A 44 1.15 -1.49 -17.52
C LEU A 44 0.17 -1.00 -18.60
N THR A 45 -0.01 0.33 -18.68
CA THR A 45 -1.03 0.94 -19.52
C THR A 45 -0.43 1.52 -20.79
N LYS A 46 -1.12 1.36 -21.90
CA LYS A 46 -0.72 1.92 -23.20
C LYS A 46 -0.71 3.45 -23.16
N GLU A 47 0.27 4.04 -23.80
CA GLU A 47 0.37 5.48 -23.98
C GLU A 47 -0.87 6.05 -24.69
N HIS A 48 -1.33 7.20 -24.23
CA HIS A 48 -2.46 7.90 -24.86
C HIS A 48 -2.10 8.35 -26.27
N ARG A 49 -2.97 8.06 -27.24
CA ARG A 49 -2.73 8.29 -28.67
C ARG A 49 -2.45 9.73 -29.06
N ASP A 50 -2.99 10.70 -28.30
CA ASP A 50 -2.88 12.13 -28.60
C ASP A 50 -1.93 12.87 -27.65
N ASN A 51 -1.54 12.26 -26.52
CA ASN A 51 -0.67 12.89 -25.54
C ASN A 51 0.26 11.86 -24.86
N PRO A 52 1.54 11.82 -25.23
CA PRO A 52 2.48 10.81 -24.71
C PRO A 52 2.82 10.94 -23.22
N ALA A 53 2.43 12.01 -22.56
CA ALA A 53 2.59 12.18 -21.12
C ALA A 53 1.48 11.48 -20.31
N LEU A 54 0.42 11.02 -20.98
CA LEU A 54 -0.75 10.39 -20.40
C LEU A 54 -0.90 8.94 -20.88
N THR A 55 -1.85 8.22 -20.29
CA THR A 55 -2.20 6.85 -20.65
C THR A 55 -3.69 6.72 -20.92
N GLU A 56 -4.07 5.72 -21.74
CA GLU A 56 -5.46 5.36 -22.01
C GLU A 56 -6.03 4.55 -20.82
N ARG A 57 -6.29 5.24 -19.70
CA ARG A 57 -6.77 4.68 -18.44
C ARG A 57 -7.95 5.48 -17.88
N PHE A 58 -8.87 4.81 -17.25
CA PHE A 58 -9.86 5.45 -16.40
C PHE A 58 -10.05 4.69 -15.08
N GLU A 59 -10.47 5.41 -14.07
CA GLU A 59 -11.03 4.84 -12.84
C GLU A 59 -12.48 5.31 -12.67
N LEU A 60 -13.32 4.39 -12.23
CA LEU A 60 -14.71 4.70 -11.86
C LEU A 60 -14.77 4.97 -10.35
N MET A 61 -14.97 6.23 -10.01
CA MET A 61 -15.20 6.67 -8.64
C MET A 61 -16.66 6.64 -8.29
N VAL A 62 -17.02 6.05 -7.15
CA VAL A 62 -18.40 6.02 -6.63
C VAL A 62 -18.34 6.15 -5.11
N ASN A 63 -19.09 7.10 -4.57
CA ASN A 63 -19.14 7.36 -3.13
C ASN A 63 -17.78 7.57 -2.48
N GLY A 64 -16.91 8.35 -3.16
CA GLY A 64 -15.55 8.67 -2.71
C GLY A 64 -14.60 7.48 -2.69
N LYS A 65 -14.83 6.46 -3.52
CA LYS A 65 -13.99 5.27 -3.62
C LYS A 65 -13.86 4.80 -5.06
N GLU A 66 -12.69 4.35 -5.44
CA GLU A 66 -12.49 3.63 -6.69
C GLU A 66 -13.29 2.31 -6.66
N LEU A 67 -14.19 2.15 -7.61
CA LEU A 67 -14.96 0.93 -7.81
C LEU A 67 -14.39 0.05 -8.90
N ALA A 68 -13.87 0.65 -9.97
CA ALA A 68 -13.25 -0.04 -11.08
C ALA A 68 -12.10 0.76 -11.67
N ASN A 69 -11.15 0.03 -12.25
CA ASN A 69 -9.99 0.56 -12.95
C ASN A 69 -9.86 -0.17 -14.29
N ALA A 70 -9.73 0.56 -15.38
CA ALA A 70 -9.65 -0.02 -16.72
C ALA A 70 -8.70 0.76 -17.61
N TYR A 71 -8.04 0.05 -18.51
CA TYR A 71 -7.08 0.67 -19.44
C TYR A 71 -6.86 -0.17 -20.70
N SER A 72 -6.32 0.49 -21.72
CA SER A 72 -5.73 -0.20 -22.86
C SER A 72 -4.43 -0.83 -22.40
N GLU A 73 -4.31 -2.16 -22.56
CA GLU A 73 -3.14 -2.92 -22.13
C GLU A 73 -1.90 -2.52 -22.94
N LEU A 74 -0.78 -2.32 -22.26
CA LEU A 74 0.50 -2.13 -22.93
C LEU A 74 0.94 -3.48 -23.52
N ASN A 75 0.95 -3.56 -24.83
CA ASN A 75 1.24 -4.79 -25.58
C ASN A 75 2.56 -4.73 -26.36
N ASP A 76 3.37 -3.68 -26.17
CA ASP A 76 4.72 -3.59 -26.71
C ASP A 76 5.75 -4.03 -25.66
N PRO A 77 6.48 -5.15 -25.87
CA PRO A 77 7.44 -5.65 -24.90
C PRO A 77 8.65 -4.72 -24.70
N ILE A 78 8.98 -3.88 -25.70
CA ILE A 78 10.09 -2.91 -25.60
C ILE A 78 9.71 -1.77 -24.70
N ASP A 79 8.57 -1.12 -24.96
CA ASP A 79 8.03 -0.06 -24.07
C ASP A 79 7.78 -0.59 -22.66
N GLN A 80 7.25 -1.81 -22.53
CA GLN A 80 7.03 -2.41 -21.21
C GLN A 80 8.33 -2.59 -20.42
N ARG A 81 9.40 -3.03 -21.08
CA ARG A 81 10.73 -3.14 -20.45
C ARG A 81 11.23 -1.78 -19.96
N GLU A 82 11.14 -0.76 -20.79
CA GLU A 82 11.52 0.61 -20.43
C GLU A 82 10.75 1.13 -19.22
N ARG A 83 9.43 0.85 -19.14
CA ARG A 83 8.59 1.21 -18.00
C ARG A 83 9.04 0.53 -16.70
N PHE A 84 9.37 -0.77 -16.76
CA PHE A 84 9.88 -1.49 -15.60
C PHE A 84 11.26 -0.96 -15.15
N GLU A 85 12.13 -0.62 -16.09
CA GLU A 85 13.43 -0.01 -15.77
C GLU A 85 13.28 1.35 -15.11
N ASP A 86 12.30 2.15 -15.53
CA ASP A 86 12.01 3.44 -14.91
C ASP A 86 11.43 3.28 -13.50
N GLN A 87 10.55 2.30 -13.30
CA GLN A 87 10.05 1.95 -11.97
C GLN A 87 11.19 1.48 -11.03
N LEU A 88 12.12 0.68 -11.54
CA LEU A 88 13.29 0.24 -10.75
C LEU A 88 14.15 1.42 -10.29
N LYS A 89 14.36 2.43 -11.16
CA LYS A 89 15.08 3.66 -10.79
C LYS A 89 14.37 4.46 -9.68
N LEU A 90 13.03 4.40 -9.60
CA LEU A 90 12.26 5.00 -8.51
C LEU A 90 12.43 4.21 -7.21
N SER A 91 12.44 2.87 -7.28
CA SER A 91 12.71 2.00 -6.14
C SER A 91 14.09 2.28 -5.51
N GLU A 92 15.12 2.44 -6.34
CA GLU A 92 16.46 2.78 -5.85
C GLU A 92 16.53 4.12 -5.12
N LYS A 93 15.55 5.00 -5.33
CA LYS A 93 15.40 6.28 -4.64
C LYS A 93 14.55 6.20 -3.37
N GLY A 94 14.06 5.00 -3.01
CA GLY A 94 13.29 4.75 -1.78
C GLY A 94 11.77 4.64 -1.97
N ASP A 95 11.29 4.46 -3.19
CA ASP A 95 9.89 4.14 -3.45
C ASP A 95 9.66 2.63 -3.26
N ASP A 96 9.11 2.25 -2.10
CA ASP A 96 8.86 0.85 -1.74
C ASP A 96 7.73 0.19 -2.57
N GLU A 97 6.94 0.97 -3.30
CA GLU A 97 5.85 0.49 -4.17
C GLU A 97 6.32 0.21 -5.59
N ALA A 98 7.57 0.56 -5.92
CA ALA A 98 8.10 0.37 -7.27
C ALA A 98 8.30 -1.11 -7.61
N MET A 99 7.89 -1.47 -8.83
CA MET A 99 7.87 -2.83 -9.32
C MET A 99 9.27 -3.33 -9.72
N PHE A 100 9.54 -4.61 -9.52
CA PHE A 100 10.71 -5.29 -10.07
C PHE A 100 10.46 -5.70 -11.54
N ILE A 101 11.55 -5.96 -12.28
CA ILE A 101 11.45 -6.42 -13.68
C ILE A 101 11.02 -7.89 -13.71
N ASP A 102 9.78 -8.13 -14.14
CA ASP A 102 9.26 -9.48 -14.39
C ASP A 102 9.65 -9.96 -15.80
N GLN A 103 10.66 -10.80 -15.87
CA GLN A 103 11.17 -11.33 -17.15
C GLN A 103 10.22 -12.33 -17.81
N ASP A 104 9.40 -13.04 -17.02
CA ASP A 104 8.43 -13.98 -17.56
C ASP A 104 7.23 -13.25 -18.17
N PHE A 105 6.82 -12.14 -17.55
CA PHE A 105 5.81 -11.25 -18.11
C PHE A 105 6.27 -10.64 -19.45
N LEU A 106 7.50 -10.12 -19.53
CA LEU A 106 8.05 -9.58 -20.77
C LEU A 106 8.13 -10.65 -21.87
N ARG A 107 8.61 -11.84 -21.52
CA ARG A 107 8.65 -12.98 -22.45
C ARG A 107 7.27 -13.37 -22.96
N ALA A 108 6.24 -13.31 -22.11
CA ALA A 108 4.86 -13.56 -22.51
C ALA A 108 4.38 -12.54 -23.56
N LEU A 109 4.72 -11.25 -23.38
CA LEU A 109 4.41 -10.21 -24.36
C LEU A 109 5.12 -10.42 -25.70
N GLU A 110 6.37 -10.93 -25.69
CA GLU A 110 7.15 -11.23 -26.91
C GLU A 110 6.51 -12.31 -27.78
N TYR A 111 5.69 -13.22 -27.21
CA TYR A 111 4.88 -14.18 -27.98
C TYR A 111 3.73 -13.54 -28.76
N GLY A 112 3.40 -12.32 -28.45
CA GLY A 112 2.41 -11.48 -29.10
C GLY A 112 1.11 -11.35 -28.32
N MET A 113 0.82 -10.13 -27.88
CA MET A 113 -0.45 -9.75 -27.27
C MET A 113 -1.24 -8.88 -28.26
N PRO A 114 -2.46 -9.26 -28.67
CA PRO A 114 -3.27 -8.41 -29.53
C PRO A 114 -3.70 -7.13 -28.82
N PRO A 115 -4.14 -6.09 -29.53
CA PRO A 115 -4.77 -4.93 -28.93
C PRO A 115 -5.92 -5.38 -28.00
N THR A 116 -5.81 -5.04 -26.73
CA THR A 116 -6.69 -5.54 -25.67
C THR A 116 -6.95 -4.39 -24.69
N SER A 117 -8.11 -4.37 -24.09
CA SER A 117 -8.41 -3.57 -22.91
C SER A 117 -8.78 -4.47 -21.75
N GLY A 118 -8.34 -4.11 -20.57
CA GLY A 118 -8.64 -4.79 -19.31
C GLY A 118 -9.48 -3.92 -18.38
N ILE A 119 -10.23 -4.57 -17.50
CA ILE A 119 -10.96 -3.91 -16.42
C ILE A 119 -10.86 -4.74 -15.14
N GLY A 120 -10.51 -4.08 -14.04
CA GLY A 120 -10.63 -4.60 -12.68
C GLY A 120 -11.82 -3.97 -11.98
N ILE A 121 -12.71 -4.79 -11.40
CA ILE A 121 -13.84 -4.32 -10.61
C ILE A 121 -13.69 -4.84 -9.19
N GLY A 122 -13.70 -3.95 -8.20
CA GLY A 122 -13.65 -4.30 -6.80
C GLY A 122 -14.97 -4.93 -6.35
N ILE A 123 -15.08 -6.25 -6.37
CA ILE A 123 -16.32 -6.97 -6.04
C ILE A 123 -16.79 -6.66 -4.62
N ASP A 124 -15.87 -6.64 -3.65
CA ASP A 124 -16.23 -6.31 -2.26
C ASP A 124 -16.79 -4.87 -2.17
N ARG A 125 -16.16 -3.91 -2.85
CA ARG A 125 -16.67 -2.52 -2.93
C ARG A 125 -18.01 -2.43 -3.63
N LEU A 126 -18.23 -3.22 -4.68
CA LEU A 126 -19.52 -3.31 -5.36
C LEU A 126 -20.60 -3.87 -4.42
N VAL A 127 -20.29 -4.92 -3.68
CA VAL A 127 -21.22 -5.50 -2.69
C VAL A 127 -21.51 -4.49 -1.58
N MET A 128 -20.52 -3.79 -1.05
CA MET A 128 -20.73 -2.70 -0.09
C MET A 128 -21.71 -1.66 -0.60
N LEU A 129 -21.56 -1.23 -1.86
CA LEU A 129 -22.43 -0.26 -2.50
C LEU A 129 -23.86 -0.80 -2.65
N MET A 130 -24.01 -2.03 -3.15
CA MET A 130 -25.31 -2.64 -3.41
C MET A 130 -26.09 -2.98 -2.13
N THR A 131 -25.40 -3.25 -1.04
CA THR A 131 -25.99 -3.59 0.26
C THR A 131 -26.02 -2.42 1.25
N ASN A 132 -25.51 -1.25 0.82
CA ASN A 132 -25.40 -0.04 1.67
C ASN A 132 -24.60 -0.27 2.96
N ASN A 133 -23.50 -1.04 2.87
CA ASN A 133 -22.59 -1.28 3.97
C ASN A 133 -21.37 -0.34 3.88
N ALA A 134 -21.01 0.30 4.98
CA ALA A 134 -19.91 1.26 5.01
C ALA A 134 -18.53 0.61 5.13
N SER A 135 -18.46 -0.60 5.72
CA SER A 135 -17.22 -1.32 6.01
C SER A 135 -17.09 -2.58 5.17
N ILE A 136 -15.90 -2.82 4.64
CA ILE A 136 -15.60 -4.06 3.91
C ILE A 136 -15.72 -5.31 4.80
N GLN A 137 -15.51 -5.19 6.11
CA GLN A 137 -15.65 -6.30 7.05
C GLN A 137 -17.08 -6.86 7.10
N GLU A 138 -18.08 -6.04 6.78
CA GLU A 138 -19.50 -6.43 6.78
C GLU A 138 -19.90 -7.26 5.55
N VAL A 139 -19.07 -7.25 4.51
CA VAL A 139 -19.34 -7.97 3.25
C VAL A 139 -18.39 -9.16 3.03
N LEU A 140 -17.31 -9.25 3.80
CA LEU A 140 -16.40 -10.39 3.74
C LEU A 140 -16.91 -11.56 4.59
N PHE A 141 -16.98 -12.76 4.00
CA PHE A 141 -17.38 -13.97 4.73
C PHE A 141 -16.39 -14.36 5.84
N PHE A 142 -15.09 -14.14 5.59
CA PHE A 142 -14.01 -14.52 6.51
C PHE A 142 -13.01 -13.39 6.62
N PRO A 143 -13.35 -12.25 7.26
CA PRO A 143 -12.43 -11.15 7.41
C PRO A 143 -11.25 -11.55 8.28
N GLN A 144 -10.04 -11.21 7.86
CA GLN A 144 -8.87 -11.38 8.70
C GLN A 144 -8.93 -10.41 9.88
N MET A 145 -9.04 -10.94 11.07
CA MET A 145 -9.05 -10.19 12.32
C MET A 145 -7.62 -10.10 12.86
N ARG A 146 -7.26 -8.96 13.44
CA ARG A 146 -6.01 -8.88 14.20
C ARG A 146 -6.12 -9.88 15.37
N PRO A 147 -5.07 -10.68 15.64
CA PRO A 147 -5.06 -11.53 16.81
C PRO A 147 -5.37 -10.69 18.06
N GLU A 148 -6.26 -11.19 18.90
CA GLU A 148 -6.47 -10.57 20.21
C GLU A 148 -5.13 -10.47 20.93
N LYS A 149 -4.77 -9.26 21.35
CA LYS A 149 -3.61 -9.09 22.23
C LYS A 149 -3.96 -9.79 23.55
N LYS A 150 -3.49 -11.04 23.70
CA LYS A 150 -3.57 -11.69 25.00
C LYS A 150 -2.90 -10.76 26.03
N PRO A 151 -3.57 -10.46 27.15
CA PRO A 151 -2.92 -9.68 28.20
C PRO A 151 -1.61 -10.37 28.55
N LEU A 152 -0.53 -9.61 28.62
CA LEU A 152 0.78 -10.12 29.00
C LEU A 152 0.63 -10.77 30.40
N GLN A 153 0.65 -12.09 30.46
CA GLN A 153 0.69 -12.82 31.70
C GLN A 153 2.13 -12.92 32.16
N LEU A 154 2.56 -11.88 32.87
CA LEU A 154 3.89 -11.86 33.45
C LEU A 154 3.89 -12.71 34.73
N SER A 155 4.88 -13.56 34.90
CA SER A 155 5.21 -14.18 36.18
C SER A 155 5.59 -13.12 37.21
N ASP A 156 5.62 -13.46 38.47
CA ASP A 156 5.93 -12.47 39.51
C ASP A 156 7.34 -11.86 39.34
N ASN A 157 8.33 -12.64 38.89
CA ASN A 157 9.66 -12.12 38.59
C ASN A 157 9.68 -11.19 37.38
N GLU A 158 8.97 -11.52 36.29
CA GLU A 158 8.82 -10.68 35.11
C GLU A 158 8.08 -9.38 35.43
N LYS A 159 7.08 -9.41 36.33
CA LYS A 159 6.40 -8.19 36.81
C LYS A 159 7.35 -7.25 37.51
N VAL A 160 8.20 -7.74 38.41
CA VAL A 160 9.21 -6.90 39.09
C VAL A 160 10.12 -6.21 38.09
N ILE A 161 10.64 -6.95 37.12
CA ILE A 161 11.51 -6.40 36.06
C ILE A 161 10.74 -5.40 35.20
N PHE A 162 9.52 -5.74 34.79
CA PHE A 162 8.66 -4.90 33.97
C PHE A 162 8.32 -3.57 34.67
N ASP A 163 7.96 -3.60 35.94
CA ASP A 163 7.61 -2.40 36.72
C ASP A 163 8.79 -1.46 36.90
N ILE A 164 10.00 -2.00 37.10
CA ILE A 164 11.23 -1.22 37.17
C ILE A 164 11.50 -0.55 35.81
N LEU A 165 11.43 -1.28 34.70
CA LEU A 165 11.65 -0.73 33.37
C LEU A 165 10.57 0.28 32.97
N LYS A 166 9.34 0.08 33.38
CA LYS A 166 8.24 1.01 33.14
C LYS A 166 8.45 2.36 33.86
N SER A 167 9.03 2.32 35.07
CA SER A 167 9.32 3.52 35.84
C SER A 167 10.55 4.29 35.32
N GLU A 168 11.61 3.58 34.96
CA GLU A 168 12.92 4.17 34.61
C GLU A 168 13.10 4.41 33.10
N LYS A 169 12.21 3.87 32.27
CA LYS A 169 12.20 3.94 30.78
C LYS A 169 13.45 3.39 30.09
N LYS A 170 14.63 3.52 30.68
CA LYS A 170 15.91 3.02 30.14
C LYS A 170 16.91 2.80 31.28
N MET A 171 17.53 1.60 31.35
CA MET A 171 18.48 1.23 32.38
C MET A 171 19.51 0.24 31.83
N GLN A 172 20.74 0.26 32.37
CA GLN A 172 21.74 -0.77 32.05
C GLN A 172 21.38 -2.10 32.75
N LEU A 173 21.76 -3.21 32.13
CA LEU A 173 21.39 -4.56 32.57
C LEU A 173 21.81 -4.86 34.02
N ASP A 174 23.04 -4.51 34.36
CA ASP A 174 23.57 -4.75 35.71
C ASP A 174 22.83 -3.91 36.78
N ALA A 175 22.49 -2.69 36.46
CA ALA A 175 21.72 -1.82 37.35
C ALA A 175 20.29 -2.36 37.53
N LEU A 176 19.69 -2.89 36.46
CA LEU A 176 18.37 -3.52 36.49
C LEU A 176 18.38 -4.79 37.37
N LYS A 177 19.38 -5.63 37.21
CA LYS A 177 19.58 -6.85 37.98
C LYS A 177 19.72 -6.56 39.46
N ASN A 178 20.51 -5.57 39.83
CA ASN A 178 20.70 -5.13 41.20
C ASN A 178 19.40 -4.53 41.82
N LYS A 179 18.64 -3.78 41.03
CA LYS A 179 17.41 -3.15 41.47
C LYS A 179 16.24 -4.13 41.61
N ALA A 180 16.23 -5.17 40.80
CA ALA A 180 15.22 -6.22 40.84
C ALA A 180 15.36 -7.16 42.07
N ASP A 181 16.57 -7.21 42.67
CA ASP A 181 16.89 -8.02 43.85
C ASP A 181 16.42 -9.50 43.74
N LEU A 182 16.51 -10.03 42.52
CA LEU A 182 16.14 -11.43 42.25
C LEU A 182 17.34 -12.35 42.33
N SER A 183 17.14 -13.58 42.82
CA SER A 183 18.17 -14.61 42.75
C SER A 183 18.59 -14.85 41.28
N ASN A 184 19.83 -15.30 41.06
CA ASN A 184 20.31 -15.58 39.69
C ASN A 184 19.36 -16.52 38.92
N LYS A 185 18.86 -17.56 39.58
CA LYS A 185 17.89 -18.50 38.99
C LYS A 185 16.52 -17.90 38.69
N ALA A 186 16.08 -16.92 39.49
CA ALA A 186 14.83 -16.19 39.27
C ALA A 186 15.00 -15.15 38.15
N TRP A 187 16.16 -14.50 38.09
CA TRP A 187 16.54 -13.57 37.05
C TRP A 187 16.58 -14.23 35.67
N ASP A 188 17.30 -15.38 35.55
CA ASP A 188 17.44 -16.11 34.26
C ASP A 188 16.12 -16.69 33.73
N LYS A 189 15.10 -16.77 34.58
CA LYS A 189 13.73 -17.16 34.17
C LYS A 189 12.81 -15.99 33.85
N GLY A 190 13.20 -14.76 34.23
CA GLY A 190 12.39 -13.55 34.05
C GLY A 190 12.87 -12.67 32.91
N ILE A 191 13.93 -13.08 32.22
CA ILE A 191 14.41 -12.50 30.97
C ILE A 191 14.26 -13.54 29.87
#